data_d3b181af1634994523c0cd9bab0b3f27
#
_entry.id   d3b181af1634994523c0cd9bab0b3f27
#
_cell.length_a   1.000
_cell.length_b   1.000
_cell.length_c   1.000
_cell.angle_alpha   90.00
_cell.angle_beta   90.00
_cell.angle_gamma   90.00
#
_symmetry.space_group_name_H-M   'P 1'
#
loop_
_entity.id
_entity.type
_entity.pdbx_description
1 polymer ?
#
loop_
_entity_poly.entity_id
_entity_poly.type
_entity_poly.pdbx_seq_one_letter_code
_entity_poly.pdbx_strand_id
1 'polypeptide(L)'
;FPDMESMGVREEDGKMFSPGVGDDTANVAILMMMAKYVAKYHPKTNGNLIFAANACEEGLGNLKGSRALNSRYGKDLVQVVSFDGYMDSICTRAVGSVRYRVEVRTEGGHSYFNFGNRNALAELSALIQALYQYQVPQDGSKTTYNVGMVKGGTSINTIAQQAEMLYEFRSDNLESMEKVRDYFEETLEKFRKTGLDIRTEIIGERPC
;
A
#
# COMPACT_ATOMS: atom_id res chain seq x y z
N PHE A 1 -8.83 -11.76 0.72
CA PHE A 1 -9.50 -12.59 -0.30
C PHE A 1 -10.88 -12.96 0.22
N PRO A 2 -11.97 -12.64 -0.47
CA PRO A 2 -13.29 -13.16 -0.13
C PRO A 2 -13.29 -14.69 -0.28
N ASP A 3 -13.94 -15.40 0.63
CA ASP A 3 -14.18 -16.86 0.60
C ASP A 3 -12.94 -17.77 0.70
N MET A 4 -11.95 -17.41 1.48
CA MET A 4 -10.76 -18.29 1.71
C MET A 4 -11.12 -19.65 2.33
N GLU A 5 -12.25 -19.77 3.02
CA GLU A 5 -12.68 -21.03 3.65
C GLU A 5 -13.03 -22.14 2.62
N SER A 6 -13.31 -21.77 1.36
CA SER A 6 -13.65 -22.73 0.30
C SER A 6 -12.46 -23.14 -0.58
N MET A 7 -11.29 -22.55 -0.39
CA MET A 7 -10.14 -22.74 -1.27
C MET A 7 -9.18 -23.80 -0.71
N GLY A 8 -9.43 -25.05 -1.06
CA GLY A 8 -8.51 -26.15 -0.79
C GLY A 8 -7.20 -26.02 -1.59
N VAL A 9 -6.15 -26.70 -1.13
CA VAL A 9 -4.93 -26.90 -1.90
C VAL A 9 -5.19 -27.89 -3.02
N ARG A 10 -4.93 -27.52 -4.29
CA ARG A 10 -4.96 -28.42 -5.43
C ARG A 10 -3.55 -28.73 -5.86
N GLU A 11 -3.25 -30.00 -6.07
CA GLU A 11 -1.97 -30.45 -6.63
C GLU A 11 -2.20 -31.01 -8.03
N GLU A 12 -1.41 -30.55 -9.01
CA GLU A 12 -1.48 -30.95 -10.41
C GLU A 12 -0.10 -30.79 -11.05
N ASP A 13 0.37 -31.83 -11.73
CA ASP A 13 1.66 -31.84 -12.42
C ASP A 13 2.85 -31.41 -11.54
N GLY A 14 2.87 -31.83 -10.27
CA GLY A 14 3.91 -31.48 -9.31
C GLY A 14 3.90 -30.02 -8.85
N LYS A 15 2.82 -29.29 -9.12
CA LYS A 15 2.59 -27.90 -8.68
C LYS A 15 1.45 -27.83 -7.69
N MET A 16 1.60 -26.96 -6.70
CA MET A 16 0.54 -26.62 -5.73
C MET A 16 -0.16 -25.33 -6.15
N PHE A 17 -1.49 -25.34 -6.09
CA PHE A 17 -2.35 -24.19 -6.39
C PHE A 17 -3.23 -23.91 -5.18
N SER A 18 -3.04 -22.72 -4.59
CA SER A 18 -3.89 -22.16 -3.55
C SER A 18 -3.57 -20.68 -3.39
N PRO A 19 -4.49 -19.82 -2.94
CA PRO A 19 -4.17 -18.46 -2.57
C PRO A 19 -3.05 -18.42 -1.52
N GLY A 20 -2.04 -17.57 -1.74
CA GLY A 20 -0.90 -17.42 -0.83
C GLY A 20 0.08 -18.60 -0.80
N VAL A 21 -0.04 -19.60 -1.69
CA VAL A 21 0.89 -20.74 -1.71
C VAL A 21 2.29 -20.33 -2.14
N GLY A 22 2.42 -19.41 -3.09
CA GLY A 22 3.70 -18.83 -3.50
C GLY A 22 4.07 -17.64 -2.62
N ASP A 23 3.16 -16.72 -2.48
CA ASP A 23 3.28 -15.49 -1.69
C ASP A 23 2.31 -15.57 -0.49
N ASP A 24 2.78 -15.94 0.73
CA ASP A 24 4.19 -16.12 1.08
C ASP A 24 4.46 -17.50 1.73
N THR A 25 3.53 -18.47 1.65
CA THR A 25 3.63 -19.78 2.34
C THR A 25 4.88 -20.58 1.93
N ALA A 26 5.28 -20.52 0.65
CA ALA A 26 6.49 -21.20 0.18
C ALA A 26 7.75 -20.67 0.88
N ASN A 27 7.85 -19.36 1.05
CA ASN A 27 8.98 -18.72 1.73
C ASN A 27 9.00 -19.02 3.22
N VAL A 28 7.83 -19.10 3.87
CA VAL A 28 7.73 -19.56 5.27
C VAL A 28 8.21 -21.01 5.41
N ALA A 29 7.86 -21.89 4.47
CA ALA A 29 8.36 -23.27 4.48
C ALA A 29 9.89 -23.32 4.38
N ILE A 30 10.50 -22.51 3.52
CA ILE A 30 11.95 -22.39 3.37
C ILE A 30 12.58 -21.86 4.66
N LEU A 31 12.00 -20.83 5.28
CA LEU A 31 12.46 -20.31 6.57
C LEU A 31 12.47 -21.40 7.65
N MET A 32 11.42 -22.22 7.69
CA MET A 32 11.34 -23.39 8.61
C MET A 32 12.42 -24.44 8.32
N MET A 33 12.70 -24.73 7.05
CA MET A 33 13.77 -25.65 6.65
C MET A 33 15.15 -25.11 7.05
N MET A 34 15.41 -23.82 6.87
CA MET A 34 16.64 -23.17 7.32
C MET A 34 16.80 -23.25 8.84
N ALA A 35 15.75 -22.98 9.60
CA ALA A 35 15.78 -23.12 11.06
C ALA A 35 16.10 -24.56 11.49
N LYS A 36 15.49 -25.56 10.86
CA LYS A 36 15.81 -26.98 11.09
C LYS A 36 17.25 -27.32 10.73
N TYR A 37 17.79 -26.78 9.63
CA TYR A 37 19.19 -26.96 9.24
C TYR A 37 20.13 -26.40 10.31
N VAL A 38 19.91 -25.17 10.73
CA VAL A 38 20.72 -24.51 11.79
C VAL A 38 20.67 -25.31 13.09
N ALA A 39 19.49 -25.75 13.51
CA ALA A 39 19.30 -26.53 14.72
C ALA A 39 20.01 -27.92 14.65
N LYS A 40 20.12 -28.52 13.48
CA LYS A 40 20.76 -29.82 13.27
C LYS A 40 22.28 -29.75 13.14
N TYR A 41 22.78 -28.76 12.40
CA TYR A 41 24.20 -28.74 12.00
C TYR A 41 25.03 -27.70 12.77
N HIS A 42 24.39 -26.82 13.52
CA HIS A 42 25.04 -25.80 14.36
C HIS A 42 26.15 -25.03 13.60
N PRO A 43 25.85 -24.43 12.43
CA PRO A 43 26.87 -23.69 11.67
C PRO A 43 27.43 -22.55 12.53
N LYS A 44 28.76 -22.32 12.42
CA LYS A 44 29.40 -21.20 13.10
C LYS A 44 28.90 -19.88 12.50
N THR A 45 28.40 -19.00 13.37
CA THR A 45 27.96 -17.65 12.99
C THR A 45 28.63 -16.62 13.91
N ASN A 46 28.80 -15.40 13.42
CA ASN A 46 29.38 -14.29 14.21
C ASN A 46 28.36 -13.63 15.15
N GLY A 47 27.13 -14.12 15.18
CA GLY A 47 26.06 -13.59 16.03
C GLY A 47 24.90 -14.58 16.14
N ASN A 48 23.87 -14.17 16.83
CA ASN A 48 22.63 -14.94 16.96
C ASN A 48 21.80 -14.84 15.67
N LEU A 49 21.12 -15.94 15.34
CA LEU A 49 20.15 -15.98 14.24
C LEU A 49 18.74 -15.93 14.82
N ILE A 50 17.94 -15.02 14.30
CA ILE A 50 16.51 -14.89 14.62
C ILE A 50 15.72 -15.33 13.40
N PHE A 51 14.92 -16.37 13.52
CA PHE A 51 13.95 -16.80 12.52
C PHE A 51 12.59 -16.23 12.94
N ALA A 52 12.00 -15.39 12.10
CA ALA A 52 10.75 -14.74 12.41
C ALA A 52 9.74 -14.91 11.26
N ALA A 53 8.58 -15.47 11.58
CA ALA A 53 7.40 -15.42 10.71
C ALA A 53 6.46 -14.35 11.31
N ASN A 54 6.31 -13.25 10.62
CA ASN A 54 5.50 -12.12 11.05
C ASN A 54 4.27 -11.95 10.14
N ALA A 55 3.37 -11.06 10.54
CA ALA A 55 2.14 -10.78 9.82
C ALA A 55 1.99 -9.29 9.51
N CYS A 56 0.95 -8.95 8.74
CA CYS A 56 0.60 -7.58 8.38
C CYS A 56 1.67 -6.89 7.50
N GLU A 57 2.28 -7.61 6.57
CA GLU A 57 3.09 -7.01 5.52
C GLU A 57 2.19 -6.31 4.51
N GLU A 58 1.17 -7.01 4.03
CA GLU A 58 0.31 -6.64 2.93
C GLU A 58 -0.59 -5.43 3.19
N GLY A 59 -0.86 -4.71 2.10
CA GLY A 59 -1.92 -3.70 2.01
C GLY A 59 -1.90 -2.69 3.15
N LEU A 60 -3.01 -2.61 3.87
CA LEU A 60 -3.18 -1.73 5.03
C LEU A 60 -2.52 -2.25 6.31
N GLY A 61 -1.94 -3.45 6.29
CA GLY A 61 -1.11 -3.97 7.39
C GLY A 61 0.15 -3.15 7.61
N ASN A 62 0.65 -2.48 6.57
CA ASN A 62 1.70 -1.45 6.62
C ASN A 62 2.96 -1.90 7.37
N LEU A 63 3.42 -3.12 7.14
CA LEU A 63 4.61 -3.72 7.78
C LEU A 63 4.52 -3.81 9.31
N LYS A 64 3.33 -3.93 9.89
CA LYS A 64 3.14 -3.88 11.35
C LYS A 64 3.99 -4.90 12.09
N GLY A 65 4.09 -6.13 11.57
CA GLY A 65 4.93 -7.18 12.15
C GLY A 65 6.42 -6.84 12.08
N SER A 66 6.90 -6.38 10.92
CA SER A 66 8.30 -5.95 10.73
C SER A 66 8.66 -4.76 11.61
N ARG A 67 7.76 -3.79 11.77
CA ARG A 67 7.95 -2.65 12.69
C ARG A 67 8.06 -3.10 14.14
N ALA A 68 7.26 -4.08 14.56
CA ALA A 68 7.35 -4.65 15.91
C ALA A 68 8.67 -5.38 16.14
N LEU A 69 9.15 -6.15 15.16
CA LEU A 69 10.47 -6.80 15.22
C LEU A 69 11.60 -5.76 15.29
N ASN A 70 11.55 -4.73 14.45
CA ASN A 70 12.53 -3.66 14.48
C ASN A 70 12.53 -2.88 15.81
N SER A 71 11.36 -2.61 16.37
CA SER A 71 11.24 -1.97 17.69
C SER A 71 11.88 -2.79 18.79
N ARG A 72 11.79 -4.13 18.71
CA ARG A 72 12.33 -5.04 19.72
C ARG A 72 13.82 -5.31 19.56
N TYR A 73 14.30 -5.50 18.35
CA TYR A 73 15.64 -6.00 18.05
C TYR A 73 16.50 -5.04 17.26
N GLY A 74 15.94 -3.97 16.70
CA GLY A 74 16.59 -3.11 15.69
C GLY A 74 17.96 -2.57 16.09
N LYS A 75 18.19 -2.33 17.37
CA LYS A 75 19.49 -1.85 17.88
C LYS A 75 20.60 -2.92 17.82
N ASP A 76 20.22 -4.20 17.80
CA ASP A 76 21.14 -5.33 17.84
C ASP A 76 21.24 -6.02 16.47
N LEU A 77 20.41 -5.60 15.50
CA LEU A 77 20.38 -6.20 14.16
C LEU A 77 21.56 -5.70 13.33
N VAL A 78 22.38 -6.63 12.85
CA VAL A 78 23.46 -6.36 11.91
C VAL A 78 22.97 -6.52 10.45
N GLN A 79 22.08 -7.47 10.23
CA GLN A 79 21.53 -7.78 8.92
C GLN A 79 20.11 -8.31 9.04
N VAL A 80 19.28 -7.97 8.07
CA VAL A 80 17.93 -8.52 7.89
C VAL A 80 17.86 -9.11 6.49
N VAL A 81 17.35 -10.33 6.40
CA VAL A 81 17.02 -10.99 5.14
C VAL A 81 15.54 -11.31 5.17
N SER A 82 14.78 -10.75 4.24
CA SER A 82 13.36 -11.04 4.06
C SER A 82 13.18 -11.96 2.87
N PHE A 83 12.37 -12.98 3.03
CA PHE A 83 11.95 -13.87 1.95
C PHE A 83 10.55 -13.47 1.54
N ASP A 84 10.37 -13.19 0.25
CA ASP A 84 9.10 -12.74 -0.31
C ASP A 84 9.08 -12.95 -1.83
N GLY A 85 7.90 -13.19 -2.40
CA GLY A 85 7.73 -13.35 -3.83
C GLY A 85 8.51 -14.52 -4.42
N TYR A 86 9.16 -14.30 -5.58
CA TYR A 86 9.88 -15.33 -6.33
C TYR A 86 11.36 -15.39 -5.95
N MET A 87 11.95 -16.59 -6.06
CA MET A 87 13.34 -16.87 -5.66
C MET A 87 14.38 -16.66 -6.76
N ASP A 88 14.06 -15.97 -7.81
CA ASP A 88 14.94 -15.73 -8.96
C ASP A 88 15.73 -14.41 -8.88
N SER A 89 15.47 -13.62 -7.84
CA SER A 89 16.08 -12.29 -7.69
C SER A 89 16.37 -11.92 -6.23
N ILE A 90 17.27 -10.99 -6.04
CA ILE A 90 17.56 -10.37 -4.74
C ILE A 90 17.32 -8.87 -4.83
N CYS A 91 16.35 -8.37 -4.07
CA CYS A 91 16.10 -6.95 -3.97
C CYS A 91 17.01 -6.32 -2.91
N THR A 92 17.81 -5.35 -3.31
CA THR A 92 18.74 -4.61 -2.44
C THR A 92 18.32 -3.16 -2.23
N ARG A 93 17.24 -2.71 -2.85
CA ARG A 93 16.66 -1.37 -2.68
C ARG A 93 15.22 -1.50 -2.21
N ALA A 94 14.89 -0.76 -1.15
CA ALA A 94 13.50 -0.62 -0.72
C ALA A 94 12.76 0.38 -1.62
N VAL A 95 11.48 0.11 -1.85
CA VAL A 95 10.56 1.05 -2.50
C VAL A 95 9.72 1.70 -1.43
N GLY A 96 9.86 3.01 -1.27
CA GLY A 96 9.01 3.78 -0.38
C GLY A 96 7.59 3.89 -0.92
N SER A 97 6.63 4.05 -0.02
CA SER A 97 5.24 4.29 -0.41
C SER A 97 4.52 5.15 0.61
N VAL A 98 3.61 5.99 0.13
CA VAL A 98 2.65 6.70 0.99
C VAL A 98 1.26 6.44 0.46
N ARG A 99 0.34 6.14 1.37
CA ARG A 99 -1.04 5.81 1.08
C ARG A 99 -1.97 6.76 1.82
N TYR A 100 -2.87 7.36 1.08
CA TYR A 100 -3.85 8.30 1.61
C TYR A 100 -5.27 7.79 1.42
N ARG A 101 -6.10 8.06 2.42
CA ARG A 101 -7.54 8.20 2.27
C ARG A 101 -7.83 9.67 2.07
N VAL A 102 -8.54 10.01 1.00
CA VAL A 102 -8.99 11.38 0.69
C VAL A 102 -10.49 11.39 0.63
N GLU A 103 -11.13 12.18 1.48
CA GLU A 103 -12.57 12.35 1.53
C GLU A 103 -12.94 13.76 1.08
N VAL A 104 -13.91 13.86 0.20
CA VAL A 104 -14.51 15.11 -0.27
C VAL A 104 -15.93 15.20 0.26
N ARG A 105 -16.30 16.33 0.85
CA ARG A 105 -17.65 16.63 1.32
C ARG A 105 -18.21 17.88 0.68
N THR A 106 -19.51 17.84 0.40
CA THR A 106 -20.28 18.93 -0.19
C THR A 106 -21.66 19.00 0.47
N GLU A 107 -22.44 20.03 0.12
CA GLU A 107 -23.81 20.19 0.60
C GLU A 107 -24.78 19.12 0.09
N GLY A 108 -24.54 18.58 -1.12
CA GLY A 108 -25.41 17.56 -1.72
C GLY A 108 -26.85 18.03 -1.95
N GLY A 109 -27.80 17.08 -1.98
CA GLY A 109 -29.23 17.38 -2.09
C GLY A 109 -29.95 16.54 -3.13
N HIS A 110 -31.22 16.90 -3.40
CA HIS A 110 -32.03 16.24 -4.44
C HIS A 110 -31.61 16.77 -5.83
N SER A 111 -31.35 15.88 -6.76
CA SER A 111 -30.78 16.22 -8.08
C SER A 111 -31.59 17.26 -8.89
N TYR A 112 -32.90 17.32 -8.69
CA TYR A 112 -33.77 18.28 -9.37
C TYR A 112 -33.99 19.55 -8.54
N PHE A 113 -34.34 19.42 -7.25
CA PHE A 113 -34.71 20.58 -6.42
C PHE A 113 -33.49 21.41 -5.96
N ASN A 114 -32.34 20.76 -5.80
CA ASN A 114 -31.11 21.40 -5.37
C ASN A 114 -30.08 21.45 -6.49
N PHE A 115 -30.55 21.47 -7.75
CA PHE A 115 -29.67 21.57 -8.91
C PHE A 115 -28.80 22.83 -8.82
N GLY A 116 -27.48 22.66 -8.98
CA GLY A 116 -26.49 23.71 -8.77
C GLY A 116 -25.66 23.56 -7.52
N ASN A 117 -26.09 22.73 -6.56
CA ASN A 117 -25.26 22.33 -5.44
C ASN A 117 -24.05 21.52 -5.91
N ARG A 118 -22.95 21.62 -5.17
CA ARG A 118 -21.74 20.82 -5.47
C ARG A 118 -22.01 19.35 -5.24
N ASN A 119 -21.44 18.52 -6.11
CA ASN A 119 -21.52 17.07 -6.05
C ASN A 119 -20.15 16.48 -5.69
N ALA A 120 -20.06 15.84 -4.55
CA ALA A 120 -18.79 15.30 -4.06
C ALA A 120 -18.12 14.31 -5.03
N LEU A 121 -18.90 13.53 -5.79
CA LEU A 121 -18.36 12.63 -6.82
C LEU A 121 -17.76 13.41 -8.00
N ALA A 122 -18.41 14.51 -8.44
CA ALA A 122 -17.89 15.35 -9.50
C ALA A 122 -16.61 16.06 -9.06
N GLU A 123 -16.59 16.62 -7.85
CA GLU A 123 -15.42 17.28 -7.27
C GLU A 123 -14.24 16.31 -7.10
N LEU A 124 -14.50 15.11 -6.58
CA LEU A 124 -13.48 14.08 -6.46
C LEU A 124 -12.95 13.64 -7.83
N SER A 125 -13.82 13.52 -8.83
CA SER A 125 -13.41 13.19 -10.20
C SER A 125 -12.47 14.24 -10.79
N ALA A 126 -12.77 15.53 -10.58
CA ALA A 126 -11.91 16.64 -11.01
C ALA A 126 -10.56 16.62 -10.28
N LEU A 127 -10.55 16.34 -8.98
CA LEU A 127 -9.33 16.18 -8.18
C LEU A 127 -8.48 15.03 -8.72
N ILE A 128 -9.08 13.86 -9.00
CA ILE A 128 -8.38 12.71 -9.59
C ILE A 128 -7.74 13.10 -10.92
N GLN A 129 -8.50 13.77 -11.81
CA GLN A 129 -7.95 14.22 -13.08
C GLN A 129 -6.76 15.17 -12.91
N ALA A 130 -6.82 16.08 -11.94
CA ALA A 130 -5.71 16.98 -11.63
C ALA A 130 -4.48 16.23 -11.11
N LEU A 131 -4.65 15.25 -10.23
CA LEU A 131 -3.55 14.42 -9.73
C LEU A 131 -2.87 13.61 -10.85
N TYR A 132 -3.64 13.14 -11.83
CA TYR A 132 -3.11 12.39 -12.98
C TYR A 132 -2.43 13.26 -14.05
N GLN A 133 -2.34 14.59 -13.85
CA GLN A 133 -1.48 15.47 -14.67
C GLN A 133 -0.02 15.48 -14.22
N TYR A 134 0.30 14.87 -13.07
CA TYR A 134 1.67 14.77 -12.59
C TYR A 134 2.56 14.04 -13.59
N GLN A 135 3.69 14.66 -13.92
CA GLN A 135 4.71 14.05 -14.76
C GLN A 135 5.80 13.46 -13.88
N VAL A 136 5.92 12.14 -13.89
CA VAL A 136 6.94 11.44 -13.10
C VAL A 136 8.34 11.84 -13.55
N PRO A 137 9.30 12.04 -12.62
CA PRO A 137 10.67 12.35 -12.96
C PRO A 137 11.31 11.32 -13.91
N GLN A 138 12.12 11.79 -14.85
CA GLN A 138 12.89 10.96 -15.77
C GLN A 138 14.36 10.90 -15.32
N ASP A 139 14.58 10.60 -14.02
CA ASP A 139 15.87 10.63 -13.33
C ASP A 139 16.49 9.24 -13.15
N GLY A 140 15.92 8.23 -13.82
CA GLY A 140 16.33 6.84 -13.70
C GLY A 140 15.72 6.12 -12.47
N SER A 141 14.98 6.82 -11.61
CA SER A 141 14.18 6.22 -10.56
C SER A 141 12.86 5.69 -11.09
N LYS A 142 12.27 4.73 -10.37
CA LYS A 142 10.90 4.26 -10.65
C LYS A 142 9.92 4.92 -9.68
N THR A 143 9.21 5.91 -10.17
CA THR A 143 8.16 6.61 -9.43
C THR A 143 6.80 6.29 -10.04
N THR A 144 5.82 5.97 -9.20
CA THR A 144 4.46 5.62 -9.61
C THR A 144 3.44 6.23 -8.67
N TYR A 145 2.23 6.43 -9.17
CA TYR A 145 1.08 6.84 -8.36
C TYR A 145 -0.20 6.15 -8.88
N ASN A 146 -1.18 5.98 -8.01
CA ASN A 146 -2.41 5.29 -8.36
C ASN A 146 -3.58 5.69 -7.46
N VAL A 147 -4.77 5.83 -8.05
CA VAL A 147 -6.04 5.80 -7.34
C VAL A 147 -6.61 4.40 -7.47
N GLY A 148 -6.52 3.61 -6.40
CA GLY A 148 -6.91 2.19 -6.40
C GLY A 148 -8.36 1.93 -6.06
N MET A 149 -9.05 2.90 -5.42
CA MET A 149 -10.45 2.78 -5.04
C MET A 149 -11.13 4.15 -5.04
N VAL A 150 -12.39 4.17 -5.49
CA VAL A 150 -13.30 5.32 -5.36
C VAL A 150 -14.64 4.80 -4.88
N LYS A 151 -15.25 5.49 -3.92
CA LYS A 151 -16.63 5.24 -3.48
C LYS A 151 -17.33 6.55 -3.14
N GLY A 152 -18.65 6.57 -3.24
CA GLY A 152 -19.46 7.75 -2.87
C GLY A 152 -20.87 7.69 -3.41
N GLY A 153 -21.68 8.69 -3.01
CA GLY A 153 -23.07 8.78 -3.40
C GLY A 153 -23.98 7.76 -2.69
N THR A 154 -25.27 7.90 -2.89
CA THR A 154 -26.30 7.05 -2.25
C THR A 154 -27.37 6.56 -3.21
N SER A 155 -27.84 7.40 -4.15
CA SER A 155 -28.88 7.04 -5.12
C SER A 155 -28.79 7.91 -6.38
N ILE A 156 -29.49 7.47 -7.45
CA ILE A 156 -29.43 8.15 -8.76
C ILE A 156 -29.99 9.57 -8.74
N ASN A 157 -30.92 9.88 -7.86
CA ASN A 157 -31.57 11.19 -7.74
C ASN A 157 -31.04 12.04 -6.59
N THR A 158 -29.86 11.69 -6.03
CA THR A 158 -29.19 12.41 -4.95
C THR A 158 -27.88 12.98 -5.44
N ILE A 159 -27.68 14.30 -5.26
CA ILE A 159 -26.38 14.95 -5.41
C ILE A 159 -25.50 14.42 -4.27
N ALA A 160 -24.39 13.77 -4.59
CA ALA A 160 -23.55 13.12 -3.60
C ALA A 160 -22.97 14.14 -2.60
N GLN A 161 -23.17 13.89 -1.30
CA GLN A 161 -22.63 14.71 -0.21
C GLN A 161 -21.21 14.31 0.19
N GLN A 162 -20.84 13.06 -0.11
CA GLN A 162 -19.56 12.50 0.28
C GLN A 162 -19.04 11.57 -0.82
N ALA A 163 -17.76 11.70 -1.09
CA ALA A 163 -17.01 10.77 -1.93
C ALA A 163 -15.60 10.57 -1.34
N GLU A 164 -15.03 9.41 -1.53
CA GLU A 164 -13.72 9.01 -0.99
C GLU A 164 -12.90 8.31 -2.06
N MET A 165 -11.59 8.54 -2.05
CA MET A 165 -10.64 7.72 -2.80
C MET A 165 -9.53 7.20 -1.89
N LEU A 166 -8.94 6.06 -2.28
CA LEU A 166 -7.64 5.61 -1.80
C LEU A 166 -6.61 5.89 -2.87
N TYR A 167 -5.62 6.70 -2.49
CA TYR A 167 -4.53 7.14 -3.36
C TYR A 167 -3.19 6.68 -2.79
N GLU A 168 -2.30 6.18 -3.64
CA GLU A 168 -0.93 5.88 -3.25
C GLU A 168 0.07 6.45 -4.26
N PHE A 169 1.27 6.71 -3.79
CA PHE A 169 2.45 6.88 -4.63
C PHE A 169 3.63 6.12 -4.05
N ARG A 170 4.54 5.73 -4.94
CA ARG A 170 5.73 4.94 -4.62
C ARG A 170 6.94 5.47 -5.36
N SER A 171 8.11 5.36 -4.74
CA SER A 171 9.39 5.61 -5.40
C SER A 171 10.52 4.82 -4.75
N ASP A 172 11.53 4.46 -5.53
CA ASP A 172 12.82 3.97 -5.05
C ASP A 172 13.85 5.10 -4.85
N ASN A 173 13.39 6.36 -4.93
CA ASN A 173 14.18 7.57 -4.72
C ASN A 173 13.43 8.54 -3.81
N LEU A 174 14.07 8.97 -2.71
CA LEU A 174 13.46 9.83 -1.71
C LEU A 174 13.07 11.20 -2.30
N GLU A 175 13.96 11.84 -3.08
CA GLU A 175 13.69 13.15 -3.67
C GLU A 175 12.49 13.10 -4.62
N SER A 176 12.41 12.05 -5.43
CA SER A 176 11.28 11.85 -6.33
C SER A 176 9.98 11.59 -5.58
N MET A 177 10.05 10.90 -4.44
CA MET A 177 8.88 10.67 -3.57
C MET A 177 8.38 11.96 -2.94
N GLU A 178 9.28 12.84 -2.47
CA GLU A 178 8.91 14.16 -1.96
C GLU A 178 8.28 15.06 -3.04
N LYS A 179 8.80 15.04 -4.27
CA LYS A 179 8.18 15.79 -5.39
C LYS A 179 6.73 15.37 -5.68
N VAL A 180 6.42 14.06 -5.58
CA VAL A 180 5.02 13.58 -5.72
C VAL A 180 4.19 14.05 -4.54
N ARG A 181 4.72 14.00 -3.32
CA ARG A 181 4.04 14.48 -2.11
C ARG A 181 3.70 15.95 -2.22
N ASP A 182 4.68 16.79 -2.61
CA ASP A 182 4.47 18.22 -2.78
C ASP A 182 3.38 18.50 -3.82
N TYR A 183 3.44 17.84 -4.98
CA TYR A 183 2.42 18.00 -6.02
C TYR A 183 1.02 17.59 -5.53
N PHE A 184 0.93 16.50 -4.77
CA PHE A 184 -0.32 16.04 -4.16
C PHE A 184 -0.89 17.09 -3.21
N GLU A 185 -0.09 17.57 -2.26
CA GLU A 185 -0.52 18.60 -1.29
C GLU A 185 -0.88 19.92 -1.97
N GLU A 186 -0.09 20.39 -2.92
CA GLU A 186 -0.39 21.60 -3.70
C GLU A 186 -1.71 21.45 -4.48
N THR A 187 -1.98 20.28 -5.04
CA THR A 187 -3.22 20.02 -5.78
C THR A 187 -4.40 20.04 -4.81
N LEU A 188 -4.31 19.41 -3.65
CA LEU A 188 -5.35 19.47 -2.62
C LEU A 188 -5.62 20.91 -2.18
N GLU A 189 -4.58 21.70 -1.95
CA GLU A 189 -4.72 23.12 -1.54
C GLU A 189 -5.40 23.99 -2.61
N LYS A 190 -5.16 23.73 -3.89
CA LYS A 190 -5.88 24.41 -4.97
C LYS A 190 -7.39 24.17 -4.89
N PHE A 191 -7.80 22.93 -4.61
CA PHE A 191 -9.21 22.58 -4.47
C PHE A 191 -9.79 23.11 -3.14
N ARG A 192 -9.08 23.04 -2.01
CA ARG A 192 -9.50 23.63 -0.74
C ARG A 192 -9.76 25.12 -0.83
N LYS A 193 -8.94 25.86 -1.58
CA LYS A 193 -9.11 27.29 -1.85
C LYS A 193 -10.42 27.64 -2.59
N THR A 194 -11.05 26.66 -3.27
CA THR A 194 -12.39 26.84 -3.84
C THR A 194 -13.52 26.68 -2.81
N GLY A 195 -13.19 26.48 -1.52
CA GLY A 195 -14.15 26.20 -0.46
C GLY A 195 -14.58 24.73 -0.36
N LEU A 196 -13.89 23.82 -1.01
CA LEU A 196 -14.17 22.38 -0.94
C LEU A 196 -13.64 21.79 0.38
N ASP A 197 -14.50 21.09 1.15
CA ASP A 197 -14.07 20.33 2.34
C ASP A 197 -13.37 19.05 1.89
N ILE A 198 -12.05 19.05 2.01
CA ILE A 198 -11.19 17.89 1.68
C ILE A 198 -10.45 17.47 2.95
N ARG A 199 -10.69 16.24 3.37
CA ARG A 199 -10.01 15.59 4.50
C ARG A 199 -9.06 14.53 4.01
N THR A 200 -7.90 14.44 4.63
CA THR A 200 -6.86 13.46 4.30
C THR A 200 -6.43 12.70 5.54
N GLU A 201 -6.16 11.43 5.35
CA GLU A 201 -5.60 10.53 6.37
C GLU A 201 -4.49 9.69 5.72
N ILE A 202 -3.30 9.67 6.33
CA ILE A 202 -2.25 8.73 5.93
C ILE A 202 -2.61 7.36 6.51
N ILE A 203 -2.91 6.40 5.64
CA ILE A 203 -3.29 5.03 6.02
C ILE A 203 -2.14 4.03 5.87
N GLY A 204 -1.00 4.47 5.36
CA GLY A 204 0.22 3.68 5.27
C GLY A 204 1.39 4.52 4.79
N GLU A 205 2.57 4.26 5.36
CA GLU A 205 3.81 4.90 4.95
C GLU A 205 4.97 3.93 5.13
N ARG A 206 5.79 3.80 4.10
CA ARG A 206 7.02 2.98 4.08
C ARG A 206 8.17 3.83 3.58
N PRO A 207 9.34 3.82 4.22
CA PRO A 207 10.53 4.54 3.72
C PRO A 207 11.09 3.86 2.45
N CYS A 208 11.78 4.62 1.63
CA CYS A 208 12.63 4.12 0.57
C CYS A 208 14.10 4.10 0.99
#